data_b73bae8b82613e40afb8423c80153d84
#
_entry.id   b73bae8b82613e40afb8423c80153d84
#
_cell.length_a   1.000
_cell.length_b   1.000
_cell.length_c   1.000
_cell.angle_alpha   90.00
_cell.angle_beta   90.00
_cell.angle_gamma   90.00
#
_symmetry.space_group_name_H-M   'P 1'
#
loop_
_entity.id
_entity.type
_entity.pdbx_description
1 polymer ?
#
loop_
_entity_poly.entity_id
_entity_poly.type
_entity_poly.pdbx_seq_one_letter_code
_entity_poly.pdbx_strand_id
1 'polypeptide(L)'
;MSNQKDPNFISSARQDRILPEDTFGDWKWREALAELMVPVIGTLYRNGINTLVYGKSLVNQSPIELMRAHRFARQSDNNELSEFETYPILLHLASLQLNDCEVDIGELAVRCPFFDRLKEDQTGLETYINEQLKDVIGFDSKRPSEPTNIVLYGFGRVGRLIARMLVQSTGPGNYFRLSAIVTSLLFCKYHRLKLF
;
A
#
# COMPACT_ATOMS: atom_id res chain seq x y z
N MET A 1 13.28 -4.69 -25.38
CA MET A 1 12.17 -5.65 -25.40
C MET A 1 11.02 -4.94 -24.69
N SER A 2 10.00 -4.53 -25.46
CA SER A 2 8.89 -3.70 -24.99
C SER A 2 7.95 -4.56 -24.12
N ASN A 3 7.88 -4.27 -22.82
CA ASN A 3 6.82 -4.78 -21.96
C ASN A 3 5.51 -4.07 -22.37
N GLN A 4 4.82 -4.67 -23.30
CA GLN A 4 3.51 -4.23 -23.73
C GLN A 4 2.55 -4.47 -22.55
N LYS A 5 1.97 -3.41 -22.03
CA LYS A 5 0.88 -3.43 -21.05
C LYS A 5 -0.37 -3.96 -21.74
N ASP A 6 -0.45 -5.26 -21.92
CA ASP A 6 -1.63 -5.89 -22.52
C ASP A 6 -2.68 -6.10 -21.42
N PRO A 7 -3.89 -5.52 -21.50
CA PRO A 7 -4.97 -5.82 -20.56
C PRO A 7 -5.34 -7.30 -20.55
N ASN A 8 -5.04 -8.04 -21.62
CA ASN A 8 -5.19 -9.49 -21.69
C ASN A 8 -4.12 -10.27 -20.92
N PHE A 9 -3.04 -9.62 -20.48
CA PHE A 9 -1.97 -10.26 -19.71
C PHE A 9 -2.49 -10.88 -18.40
N ILE A 10 -3.34 -10.15 -17.68
CA ILE A 10 -3.93 -10.61 -16.41
C ILE A 10 -4.90 -11.78 -16.65
N SER A 11 -5.65 -11.75 -17.74
CA SER A 11 -6.59 -12.82 -18.11
C SER A 11 -5.85 -14.10 -18.49
N SER A 12 -4.77 -14.02 -19.29
CA SER A 12 -3.98 -15.20 -19.66
C SER A 12 -3.25 -15.81 -18.46
N ALA A 13 -2.65 -14.98 -17.61
CA ALA A 13 -1.95 -15.43 -16.39
C ALA A 13 -2.86 -16.22 -15.43
N ARG A 14 -4.17 -15.93 -15.44
CA ARG A 14 -5.14 -16.65 -14.62
C ARG A 14 -5.60 -17.99 -15.21
N GLN A 15 -5.69 -18.11 -16.52
CA GLN A 15 -6.06 -19.36 -17.18
C GLN A 15 -5.00 -20.44 -16.99
N ASP A 16 -3.72 -20.06 -16.92
CA ASP A 16 -2.60 -20.99 -16.72
C ASP A 16 -2.47 -21.47 -15.27
N ARG A 17 -3.21 -20.87 -14.31
CA ARG A 17 -3.14 -21.20 -12.88
C ARG A 17 -3.83 -22.53 -12.49
N ILE A 18 -4.53 -23.16 -13.40
CA ILE A 18 -5.29 -24.40 -13.13
C ILE A 18 -4.39 -25.64 -12.94
N LEU A 19 -3.08 -25.51 -13.16
CA LEU A 19 -2.15 -26.64 -13.04
C LEU A 19 -1.12 -26.36 -11.92
N PRO A 20 -1.14 -27.15 -10.83
CA PRO A 20 -0.18 -27.04 -9.73
C PRO A 20 1.25 -27.49 -10.08
N GLU A 21 1.52 -27.86 -11.31
CA GLU A 21 2.77 -28.50 -11.71
C GLU A 21 3.93 -27.52 -11.95
N ASP A 22 3.68 -26.23 -12.13
CA ASP A 22 4.73 -25.22 -12.30
C ASP A 22 4.72 -24.15 -11.20
N THR A 23 5.25 -24.53 -10.03
CA THR A 23 5.44 -23.60 -8.90
C THR A 23 6.35 -22.42 -9.25
N PHE A 24 7.25 -22.57 -10.22
CA PHE A 24 8.15 -21.52 -10.66
C PHE A 24 7.44 -20.54 -11.60
N GLY A 25 6.56 -21.03 -12.47
CA GLY A 25 5.70 -20.17 -13.30
C GLY A 25 4.75 -19.34 -12.46
N ASP A 26 4.04 -19.95 -11.49
CA ASP A 26 3.17 -19.23 -10.56
C ASP A 26 3.92 -18.13 -9.81
N TRP A 27 5.14 -18.42 -9.33
CA TRP A 27 5.96 -17.43 -8.64
C TRP A 27 6.33 -16.24 -9.54
N LYS A 28 6.73 -16.48 -10.79
CA LYS A 28 7.04 -15.41 -11.76
C LYS A 28 5.84 -14.51 -12.05
N TRP A 29 4.66 -15.10 -12.22
CA TRP A 29 3.44 -14.35 -12.46
C TRP A 29 3.07 -13.47 -11.27
N ARG A 30 3.20 -13.97 -10.06
CA ARG A 30 2.95 -13.23 -8.84
C ARG A 30 3.95 -12.09 -8.65
N GLU A 31 5.23 -12.33 -8.94
CA GLU A 31 6.26 -11.29 -8.92
C GLU A 31 5.94 -10.19 -9.92
N ALA A 32 5.59 -10.54 -11.16
CA ALA A 32 5.20 -9.58 -12.18
C ALA A 32 3.98 -8.74 -11.79
N LEU A 33 2.97 -9.37 -11.15
CA LEU A 33 1.82 -8.64 -10.61
C LEU A 33 2.22 -7.71 -9.46
N ALA A 34 3.05 -8.19 -8.54
CA ALA A 34 3.55 -7.36 -7.44
C ALA A 34 4.34 -6.15 -7.96
N GLU A 35 5.14 -6.30 -9.03
CA GLU A 35 5.80 -5.19 -9.70
C GLU A 35 4.80 -4.16 -10.27
N LEU A 36 3.68 -4.62 -10.84
CA LEU A 36 2.62 -3.74 -11.35
C LEU A 36 1.84 -3.05 -10.22
N MET A 37 1.74 -3.67 -9.05
CA MET A 37 1.07 -3.09 -7.88
C MET A 37 1.83 -1.88 -7.30
N VAL A 38 3.16 -1.89 -7.30
CA VAL A 38 3.99 -0.85 -6.69
C VAL A 38 3.62 0.57 -7.14
N PRO A 39 3.58 0.90 -8.44
CA PRO A 39 3.23 2.26 -8.88
C PRO A 39 1.79 2.65 -8.54
N VAL A 40 0.85 1.71 -8.53
CA VAL A 40 -0.55 1.95 -8.18
C VAL A 40 -0.69 2.28 -6.69
N ILE A 41 -0.05 1.48 -5.83
CA ILE A 41 0.04 1.73 -4.38
C ILE A 41 0.65 3.11 -4.11
N GLY A 42 1.74 3.46 -4.79
CA GLY A 42 2.37 4.76 -4.66
C GLY A 42 1.45 5.92 -5.08
N THR A 43 0.62 5.73 -6.10
CA THR A 43 -0.36 6.74 -6.53
C THR A 43 -1.49 6.89 -5.50
N LEU A 44 -2.04 5.79 -5.01
CA LEU A 44 -3.06 5.79 -3.96
C LEU A 44 -2.55 6.47 -2.69
N TYR A 45 -1.33 6.16 -2.28
CA TYR A 45 -0.71 6.78 -1.11
C TYR A 45 -0.53 8.30 -1.27
N ARG A 46 -0.11 8.78 -2.44
CA ARG A 46 -0.06 10.22 -2.75
C ARG A 46 -1.42 10.89 -2.68
N ASN A 47 -2.48 10.13 -2.99
CA ASN A 47 -3.87 10.60 -2.90
C ASN A 47 -4.50 10.38 -1.51
N GLY A 48 -3.75 9.88 -0.51
CA GLY A 48 -4.18 9.71 0.86
C GLY A 48 -4.72 8.36 1.23
N ILE A 49 -4.63 7.45 0.34
CA ILE A 49 -5.15 6.12 0.56
C ILE A 49 -4.00 5.21 0.96
N ASN A 50 -3.98 4.78 2.22
CA ASN A 50 -3.03 3.77 2.70
C ASN A 50 -3.61 2.38 2.45
N THR A 51 -2.96 1.61 1.61
CA THR A 51 -3.39 0.25 1.29
C THR A 51 -2.71 -0.77 2.19
N LEU A 52 -3.51 -1.68 2.73
CA LEU A 52 -3.07 -2.72 3.65
C LEU A 52 -3.42 -4.11 3.11
N VAL A 53 -2.73 -5.13 3.59
CA VAL A 53 -3.12 -6.54 3.50
C VAL A 53 -2.98 -7.13 4.89
N TYR A 54 -4.12 -7.48 5.52
CA TYR A 54 -4.19 -7.99 6.89
C TYR A 54 -3.41 -7.11 7.88
N GLY A 55 -3.70 -5.81 7.85
CA GLY A 55 -3.07 -4.80 8.71
C GLY A 55 -1.62 -4.45 8.36
N LYS A 56 -1.00 -5.10 7.36
CA LYS A 56 0.34 -4.74 6.88
C LYS A 56 0.26 -3.70 5.78
N SER A 57 0.87 -2.54 5.98
CA SER A 57 0.96 -1.51 4.94
C SER A 57 1.80 -1.99 3.76
N LEU A 58 1.27 -1.74 2.55
CA LEU A 58 1.93 -2.04 1.29
C LEU A 58 2.75 -0.85 0.76
N VAL A 59 2.69 0.28 1.46
CA VAL A 59 3.36 1.51 1.04
C VAL A 59 4.88 1.36 1.18
N ASN A 60 5.61 1.79 0.15
CA ASN A 60 7.08 1.71 0.08
C ASN A 60 7.65 0.29 0.22
N GLN A 61 6.86 -0.73 -0.12
CA GLN A 61 7.31 -2.11 -0.12
C GLN A 61 7.87 -2.52 -1.48
N SER A 62 8.85 -3.42 -1.47
CA SER A 62 9.33 -4.08 -2.68
C SER A 62 8.35 -5.16 -3.16
N PRO A 63 8.40 -5.58 -4.44
CA PRO A 63 7.57 -6.68 -4.94
C PRO A 63 7.62 -7.94 -4.08
N ILE A 64 8.81 -8.30 -3.60
CA ILE A 64 9.00 -9.48 -2.73
C ILE A 64 8.32 -9.30 -1.37
N GLU A 65 8.34 -8.09 -0.81
CA GLU A 65 7.65 -7.79 0.44
C GLU A 65 6.13 -7.80 0.28
N LEU A 66 5.61 -7.34 -0.87
CA LEU A 66 4.20 -7.48 -1.23
C LEU A 66 3.78 -8.96 -1.26
N MET A 67 4.55 -9.81 -1.94
CA MET A 67 4.32 -11.26 -1.97
C MET A 67 4.38 -11.90 -0.57
N ARG A 68 5.29 -11.43 0.29
CA ARG A 68 5.37 -11.89 1.69
C ARG A 68 4.15 -11.49 2.51
N ALA A 69 3.60 -10.29 2.30
CA ALA A 69 2.38 -9.84 2.97
C ALA A 69 1.20 -10.74 2.60
N HIS A 70 1.02 -11.07 1.32
CA HIS A 70 -0.02 -12.00 0.87
C HIS A 70 0.19 -13.43 1.40
N ARG A 71 1.44 -13.90 1.44
CA ARG A 71 1.75 -15.21 2.05
C ARG A 71 1.39 -15.25 3.53
N PHE A 72 1.67 -14.17 4.26
CA PHE A 72 1.33 -14.07 5.67
C PHE A 72 -0.20 -14.11 5.87
N ALA A 73 -0.97 -13.40 5.05
CA ALA A 73 -2.42 -13.42 5.09
C ALA A 73 -2.98 -14.83 4.89
N ARG A 74 -2.47 -15.57 3.90
CA ARG A 74 -2.86 -16.98 3.66
C ARG A 74 -2.59 -17.89 4.85
N GLN A 75 -1.46 -17.70 5.52
CA GLN A 75 -1.09 -18.52 6.69
C GLN A 75 -1.93 -18.17 7.93
N SER A 76 -2.37 -16.91 8.06
CA SER A 76 -3.14 -16.45 9.21
C SER A 76 -4.58 -16.94 9.18
N ASP A 77 -5.21 -16.93 7.99
CA ASP A 77 -6.65 -17.16 7.84
C ASP A 77 -6.99 -18.41 7.01
N ASN A 78 -5.97 -19.18 6.63
CA ASN A 78 -6.11 -20.39 5.81
C ASN A 78 -6.96 -20.14 4.53
N ASN A 79 -6.73 -19.01 3.88
CA ASN A 79 -7.38 -18.62 2.64
C ASN A 79 -6.41 -18.71 1.45
N GLU A 80 -6.92 -18.57 0.22
CA GLU A 80 -6.12 -18.61 -1.00
C GLU A 80 -5.77 -17.21 -1.53
N LEU A 81 -5.79 -16.18 -0.66
CA LEU A 81 -5.49 -14.81 -1.05
C LEU A 81 -4.12 -14.69 -1.71
N SER A 82 -4.10 -14.04 -2.86
CA SER A 82 -2.87 -13.73 -3.57
C SER A 82 -2.95 -12.39 -4.30
N GLU A 83 -1.88 -12.02 -4.97
CA GLU A 83 -1.77 -10.81 -5.78
C GLU A 83 -2.82 -10.78 -6.91
N PHE A 84 -3.27 -11.95 -7.36
CA PHE A 84 -4.30 -12.07 -8.40
C PHE A 84 -5.67 -11.56 -7.95
N GLU A 85 -6.04 -11.78 -6.70
CA GLU A 85 -7.31 -11.35 -6.13
C GLU A 85 -7.26 -9.88 -5.71
N THR A 86 -6.13 -9.41 -5.20
CA THR A 86 -6.00 -8.04 -4.69
C THR A 86 -5.69 -6.99 -5.76
N TYR A 87 -5.06 -7.39 -6.87
CA TYR A 87 -4.69 -6.45 -7.94
C TYR A 87 -5.90 -5.79 -8.63
N PRO A 88 -6.99 -6.52 -8.99
CA PRO A 88 -8.20 -5.89 -9.55
C PRO A 88 -8.84 -4.89 -8.59
N ILE A 89 -8.86 -5.21 -7.29
CA ILE A 89 -9.36 -4.30 -6.24
C ILE A 89 -8.52 -3.02 -6.23
N LEU A 90 -7.20 -3.17 -6.24
CA LEU A 90 -6.27 -2.04 -6.23
C LEU A 90 -6.46 -1.12 -7.45
N LEU A 91 -6.68 -1.70 -8.63
CA LEU A 91 -6.95 -0.93 -9.86
C LEU A 91 -8.27 -0.17 -9.76
N HIS A 92 -9.32 -0.79 -9.23
CA HIS A 92 -10.60 -0.13 -9.05
C HIS A 92 -10.51 1.01 -8.03
N LEU A 93 -9.82 0.81 -6.90
CA LEU A 93 -9.55 1.87 -5.93
C LEU A 93 -8.85 3.08 -6.56
N ALA A 94 -7.91 2.83 -7.48
CA ALA A 94 -7.20 3.89 -8.18
C ALA A 94 -8.10 4.69 -9.16
N SER A 95 -9.23 4.14 -9.58
CA SER A 95 -10.22 4.83 -10.41
C SER A 95 -11.22 5.65 -9.60
N LEU A 96 -11.34 5.39 -8.29
CA LEU A 96 -12.27 6.07 -7.40
C LEU A 96 -11.66 7.35 -6.82
N GLN A 97 -12.51 8.34 -6.57
CA GLN A 97 -12.17 9.51 -5.78
C GLN A 97 -12.50 9.21 -4.32
N LEU A 98 -11.49 8.73 -3.60
CA LEU A 98 -11.61 8.40 -2.18
C LEU A 98 -10.99 9.51 -1.33
N ASN A 99 -11.52 9.67 -0.14
CA ASN A 99 -10.91 10.48 0.91
C ASN A 99 -9.69 9.80 1.53
N ASP A 100 -8.99 10.55 2.37
CA ASP A 100 -7.94 10.03 3.20
C ASP A 100 -8.44 8.87 4.06
N CYS A 101 -8.02 7.66 3.72
CA CYS A 101 -8.47 6.46 4.42
C CYS A 101 -7.40 5.34 4.36
N GLU A 102 -7.57 4.39 5.25
CA GLU A 102 -6.87 3.11 5.18
C GLU A 102 -7.80 2.05 4.63
N VAL A 103 -7.35 1.32 3.62
CA VAL A 103 -8.14 0.27 2.97
C VAL A 103 -7.37 -1.03 3.00
N ASP A 104 -7.89 -2.02 3.71
CA ASP A 104 -7.33 -3.38 3.69
C ASP A 104 -7.89 -4.16 2.49
N ILE A 105 -7.10 -4.18 1.42
CA ILE A 105 -7.49 -4.87 0.18
C ILE A 105 -7.51 -6.40 0.34
N GLY A 106 -6.77 -6.93 1.32
CA GLY A 106 -6.80 -8.36 1.63
C GLY A 106 -8.12 -8.76 2.26
N GLU A 107 -8.59 -8.02 3.26
CA GLU A 107 -9.90 -8.25 3.87
C GLU A 107 -11.05 -8.02 2.88
N LEU A 108 -10.97 -6.98 2.05
CA LEU A 108 -11.97 -6.75 1.01
C LEU A 108 -12.05 -7.93 0.02
N ALA A 109 -10.91 -8.48 -0.38
CA ALA A 109 -10.87 -9.63 -1.27
C ALA A 109 -11.54 -10.85 -0.65
N VAL A 110 -11.15 -11.21 0.57
CA VAL A 110 -11.64 -12.43 1.25
C VAL A 110 -13.13 -12.32 1.61
N ARG A 111 -13.61 -11.13 1.98
CA ARG A 111 -15.03 -10.90 2.29
C ARG A 111 -15.90 -10.77 1.04
N CYS A 112 -15.31 -10.71 -0.15
CA CYS A 112 -16.08 -10.61 -1.38
C CYS A 112 -16.89 -11.90 -1.63
N PRO A 113 -18.22 -11.82 -1.78
CA PRO A 113 -19.07 -13.00 -2.03
C PRO A 113 -18.71 -13.72 -3.32
N PHE A 114 -17.95 -13.07 -4.20
CA PHE A 114 -17.52 -13.57 -5.50
C PHE A 114 -16.02 -13.90 -5.52
N PHE A 115 -15.41 -14.17 -4.36
CA PHE A 115 -13.97 -14.43 -4.26
C PHE A 115 -13.50 -15.46 -5.29
N ASP A 116 -14.22 -16.57 -5.45
CA ASP A 116 -13.92 -17.62 -6.44
C ASP A 116 -14.19 -17.20 -7.89
N ARG A 117 -15.01 -16.15 -8.09
CA ARG A 117 -15.44 -15.65 -9.41
C ARG A 117 -14.98 -14.22 -9.69
N LEU A 118 -14.13 -13.64 -8.84
CA LEU A 118 -13.53 -12.31 -9.06
C LEU A 118 -12.91 -12.15 -10.47
N LYS A 119 -12.69 -13.29 -11.11
CA LYS A 119 -12.12 -13.42 -12.45
C LYS A 119 -13.11 -13.17 -13.59
N GLU A 120 -14.40 -13.38 -13.35
CA GLU A 120 -15.43 -13.44 -14.40
C GLU A 120 -16.38 -12.25 -14.35
N ASP A 121 -16.58 -11.64 -13.16
CA ASP A 121 -17.55 -10.56 -12.95
C ASP A 121 -16.89 -9.30 -12.41
N GLN A 122 -16.26 -8.54 -13.32
CA GLN A 122 -15.64 -7.26 -12.97
C GLN A 122 -16.69 -6.23 -12.50
N THR A 123 -17.89 -6.26 -13.06
CA THR A 123 -18.98 -5.34 -12.70
C THR A 123 -19.50 -5.61 -11.28
N GLY A 124 -19.60 -6.88 -10.91
CA GLY A 124 -19.96 -7.29 -9.56
C GLY A 124 -18.93 -6.85 -8.53
N LEU A 125 -17.64 -6.99 -8.85
CA LEU A 125 -16.55 -6.52 -7.98
C LEU A 125 -16.60 -5.01 -7.78
N GLU A 126 -16.77 -4.23 -8.84
CA GLU A 126 -16.87 -2.77 -8.77
C GLU A 126 -18.05 -2.33 -7.90
N THR A 127 -19.21 -2.95 -8.09
CA THR A 127 -20.41 -2.67 -7.28
C THR A 127 -20.17 -3.00 -5.82
N TYR A 128 -19.58 -4.16 -5.51
CA TYR A 128 -19.25 -4.57 -4.15
C TYR A 128 -18.29 -3.58 -3.47
N ILE A 129 -17.19 -3.20 -4.13
CA ILE A 129 -16.22 -2.25 -3.57
C ILE A 129 -16.87 -0.90 -3.32
N ASN A 130 -17.67 -0.40 -4.26
CA ASN A 130 -18.38 0.88 -4.13
C ASN A 130 -19.35 0.85 -2.95
N GLU A 131 -20.01 -0.27 -2.69
CA GLU A 131 -20.91 -0.41 -1.54
C GLU A 131 -20.14 -0.45 -0.22
N GLN A 132 -19.01 -1.16 -0.15
CA GLN A 132 -18.16 -1.22 1.05
C GLN A 132 -17.53 0.14 1.38
N LEU A 133 -17.22 0.94 0.37
CA LEU A 133 -16.52 2.22 0.52
C LEU A 133 -17.45 3.44 0.38
N LYS A 134 -18.76 3.26 0.32
CA LYS A 134 -19.74 4.35 0.10
C LYS A 134 -19.57 5.54 1.06
N ASP A 135 -19.14 5.28 2.29
CA ASP A 135 -18.99 6.30 3.33
C ASP A 135 -17.70 7.14 3.17
N VAL A 136 -16.77 6.68 2.32
CA VAL A 136 -15.49 7.36 2.04
C VAL A 136 -15.37 7.86 0.60
N ILE A 137 -16.33 7.51 -0.27
CA ILE A 137 -16.39 8.00 -1.64
C ILE A 137 -17.03 9.39 -1.67
N GLY A 138 -16.37 10.34 -2.33
CA GLY A 138 -16.96 11.65 -2.65
C GLY A 138 -16.97 12.69 -1.54
N PHE A 139 -16.34 12.44 -0.41
CA PHE A 139 -16.11 13.46 0.60
C PHE A 139 -14.88 14.31 0.26
N ASP A 140 -15.03 15.62 0.31
CA ASP A 140 -13.96 16.58 0.05
C ASP A 140 -13.07 16.73 1.29
N SER A 141 -12.25 15.73 1.58
CA SER A 141 -11.25 15.85 2.63
C SER A 141 -10.14 16.78 2.13
N LYS A 142 -10.17 18.02 2.60
CA LYS A 142 -9.09 18.97 2.37
C LYS A 142 -7.84 18.47 3.08
N ARG A 143 -7.03 17.71 2.39
CA ARG A 143 -5.66 17.47 2.85
C ARG A 143 -4.99 18.81 3.08
N PRO A 144 -4.27 18.98 4.19
CA PRO A 144 -3.35 20.10 4.29
C PRO A 144 -2.40 20.05 3.08
N SER A 145 -2.34 21.12 2.31
CA SER A 145 -1.46 21.24 1.14
C SER A 145 0.02 21.06 1.50
N GLU A 146 0.35 21.21 2.77
CA GLU A 146 1.70 21.05 3.31
C GLU A 146 1.70 20.14 4.55
N PRO A 147 2.73 19.29 4.70
CA PRO A 147 2.87 18.45 5.87
C PRO A 147 3.12 19.30 7.13
N THR A 148 2.58 18.85 8.25
CA THR A 148 2.80 19.47 9.55
C THR A 148 4.28 19.34 9.95
N ASN A 149 4.90 20.47 10.25
CA ASN A 149 6.30 20.52 10.68
C ASN A 149 6.44 20.01 12.11
N ILE A 150 7.31 19.02 12.32
CA ILE A 150 7.65 18.48 13.63
C ILE A 150 9.02 18.97 14.04
N VAL A 151 9.11 19.49 15.27
CA VAL A 151 10.36 19.83 15.93
C VAL A 151 10.59 18.84 17.08
N LEU A 152 11.66 18.08 17.02
CA LEU A 152 12.05 17.20 18.12
C LEU A 152 12.91 17.94 19.14
N TYR A 153 12.43 18.02 20.37
CA TYR A 153 13.21 18.54 21.50
C TYR A 153 13.86 17.38 22.26
N GLY A 154 15.16 17.25 22.10
CA GLY A 154 15.94 16.14 22.62
C GLY A 154 16.25 15.08 21.55
N PHE A 155 17.51 14.64 21.52
CA PHE A 155 18.00 13.63 20.55
C PHE A 155 18.67 12.45 21.27
N GLY A 156 18.02 11.98 22.35
CA GLY A 156 18.37 10.78 23.09
C GLY A 156 17.94 9.49 22.35
N ARG A 157 17.83 8.40 23.07
CA ARG A 157 17.44 7.09 22.49
C ARG A 157 16.08 7.18 21.79
N VAL A 158 15.06 7.70 22.46
CA VAL A 158 13.70 7.84 21.92
C VAL A 158 13.65 8.87 20.77
N GLY A 159 14.26 10.04 20.94
CA GLY A 159 14.28 11.06 19.88
C GLY A 159 14.91 10.56 18.58
N ARG A 160 15.97 9.74 18.66
CA ARG A 160 16.58 9.10 17.47
C ARG A 160 15.65 8.09 16.80
N LEU A 161 14.87 7.33 17.58
CA LEU A 161 13.88 6.41 17.00
C LEU A 161 12.76 7.16 16.29
N ILE A 162 12.20 8.18 16.92
CA ILE A 162 11.15 9.03 16.32
C ILE A 162 11.68 9.71 15.06
N ALA A 163 12.89 10.26 15.09
CA ALA A 163 13.49 10.88 13.91
C ALA A 163 13.62 9.88 12.74
N ARG A 164 14.05 8.64 13.01
CA ARG A 164 14.12 7.59 11.98
C ARG A 164 12.75 7.27 11.40
N MET A 165 11.74 7.10 12.25
CA MET A 165 10.37 6.84 11.80
C MET A 165 9.85 7.98 10.91
N LEU A 166 10.04 9.22 11.32
CA LEU A 166 9.63 10.40 10.54
C LEU A 166 10.37 10.48 9.19
N VAL A 167 11.67 10.20 9.17
CA VAL A 167 12.45 10.22 7.92
C VAL A 167 12.08 9.06 7.01
N GLN A 168 11.84 7.86 7.55
CA GLN A 168 11.42 6.69 6.77
C GLN A 168 10.04 6.89 6.15
N SER A 169 9.13 7.59 6.83
CA SER A 169 7.81 7.92 6.30
C SER A 169 7.78 9.21 5.48
N THR A 170 8.90 9.90 5.27
CA THR A 170 8.92 11.15 4.48
C THR A 170 8.64 10.84 3.01
N GLY A 171 7.65 11.53 2.43
CA GLY A 171 7.28 11.40 1.03
C GLY A 171 6.01 12.16 0.70
N PRO A 172 5.65 12.25 -0.60
CA PRO A 172 4.37 12.82 -1.01
C PRO A 172 3.24 11.96 -0.42
N GLY A 173 2.38 12.56 0.37
CA GLY A 173 1.30 11.87 1.07
C GLY A 173 1.52 11.75 2.58
N ASN A 174 2.66 12.15 3.09
CA ASN A 174 2.91 12.12 4.52
C ASN A 174 2.38 13.39 5.22
N TYR A 175 1.75 13.21 6.37
CA TYR A 175 1.20 14.31 7.17
C TYR A 175 2.26 15.05 7.99
N PHE A 176 3.42 14.44 8.19
CA PHE A 176 4.45 14.94 9.10
C PHE A 176 5.80 15.09 8.40
N ARG A 177 6.46 16.22 8.69
CA ARG A 177 7.82 16.49 8.22
C ARG A 177 8.70 16.87 9.40
N LEU A 178 9.82 16.18 9.59
CA LEU A 178 10.82 16.57 10.57
C LEU A 178 11.54 17.82 10.08
N SER A 179 11.31 18.96 10.75
CA SER A 179 11.84 20.27 10.36
C SER A 179 13.06 20.67 11.15
N ALA A 180 13.15 20.30 12.43
CA ALA A 180 14.30 20.61 13.27
C ALA A 180 14.47 19.62 14.42
N ILE A 181 15.71 19.51 14.88
CA ILE A 181 16.06 18.77 16.10
C ILE A 181 16.78 19.72 17.03
N VAL A 182 16.22 19.94 18.21
CA VAL A 182 16.81 20.76 19.26
C VAL A 182 17.43 19.83 20.31
N THR A 183 18.72 19.98 20.56
CA THR A 183 19.44 19.22 21.58
C THR A 183 20.01 20.20 22.62
N SER A 184 19.72 19.96 23.89
CA SER A 184 20.43 20.66 24.97
C SER A 184 21.74 19.91 25.24
N LEU A 185 22.85 20.43 24.75
CA LEU A 185 24.16 19.98 25.17
C LEU A 185 24.45 20.59 26.55
N LEU A 186 24.14 19.91 27.61
CA LEU A 186 24.44 20.33 28.97
C LEU A 186 25.95 20.34 29.32
N PHE A 187 26.81 19.93 28.36
CA PHE A 187 28.25 19.86 28.58
C PHE A 187 29.06 20.17 27.31
N CYS A 188 28.76 21.22 26.56
CA CYS A 188 29.79 21.88 25.74
C CYS A 188 29.31 23.24 25.22
N LYS A 189 30.18 24.23 25.27
CA LYS A 189 29.98 25.67 24.99
C LYS A 189 29.62 26.05 23.55
N TYR A 190 28.94 25.20 22.76
CA TYR A 190 28.53 25.54 21.39
C TYR A 190 27.11 25.09 21.10
N HIS A 191 26.16 26.01 21.11
CA HIS A 191 24.86 25.82 20.47
C HIS A 191 25.06 25.75 18.96
N ARG A 192 24.91 24.60 18.37
CA ARG A 192 24.71 24.47 16.92
C ARG A 192 23.26 24.06 16.63
N LEU A 193 22.49 24.99 16.13
CA LEU A 193 21.29 24.70 15.36
C LEU A 193 21.75 24.06 14.04
N LYS A 194 21.42 22.81 13.83
CA LYS A 194 21.50 22.21 12.50
C LYS A 194 20.11 22.26 11.88
N LEU A 195 19.95 23.14 10.90
CA LEU A 195 18.84 23.17 9.97
C LEU A 195 19.14 22.15 8.88
N PHE A 196 18.16 21.30 8.58
CA PHE A 196 18.18 20.40 7.43
C PHE A 196 17.22 20.92 6.37
#